data_18de10b7944670b9a316f617d551699e
#
_entry.id   18de10b7944670b9a316f617d551699e
#
_cell.length_a   1.000
_cell.length_b   1.000
_cell.length_c   1.000
_cell.angle_alpha   90.00
_cell.angle_beta   90.00
_cell.angle_gamma   90.00
#
_symmetry.space_group_name_H-M   'P 1'
#
loop_
_entity.id
_entity.type
_entity.pdbx_description
1 polymer ?
#
loop_
_entity_poly.entity_id
_entity_poly.type
_entity_poly.pdbx_seq_one_letter_code
_entity_poly.pdbx_strand_id
1 'polypeptide(L)'
;IPIIEKYIKPELVGKEADSFKGLCEMLESIQVDGKRLHTAIRYGVSQAILDAVAKSSKRLMCEVVADEYGTTVSEEPIPVFTQSGDNRYDNADKMILKGAAVMPHALINNVKLKLGEKGELLKEYVQWLSQRVQKLRNDENYMPVFHIDVYGTIGAIFGVDNYPAMADYLAELEEAAKPFHLRIEGPMDAEEREKQMLCLKGLREEVDRRGINVELVADEWCNTLEDVKYFADNKAGHMAQIKTPDLGGINNIVEAVLYCKEKGFGAYQGGTCNETDRSAQVCVNCAMATKPDQILAKPGMGVDEGYMIVYNEMERIL
;
A
#
# COMPACT_ATOMS: atom_id res chain seq x y z
N ILE A 1 7.34 10.06 -23.73
CA ILE A 1 6.47 10.76 -24.72
C ILE A 1 6.56 10.08 -26.10
N PRO A 2 7.73 9.80 -26.73
CA PRO A 2 7.77 9.23 -28.09
C PRO A 2 6.99 7.91 -28.26
N ILE A 3 7.04 7.01 -27.26
CA ILE A 3 6.29 5.76 -27.28
C ILE A 3 4.77 6.02 -27.27
N ILE A 4 4.31 6.97 -26.46
CA ILE A 4 2.90 7.33 -26.39
C ILE A 4 2.42 7.87 -27.75
N GLU A 5 3.15 8.78 -28.36
CA GLU A 5 2.79 9.38 -29.65
C GLU A 5 2.79 8.35 -30.79
N LYS A 6 3.74 7.42 -30.78
CA LYS A 6 3.90 6.46 -31.88
C LYS A 6 2.98 5.24 -31.77
N TYR A 7 2.77 4.69 -30.57
CA TYR A 7 2.13 3.40 -30.41
C TYR A 7 0.78 3.46 -29.67
N ILE A 8 0.56 4.45 -28.81
CA ILE A 8 -0.65 4.51 -27.97
C ILE A 8 -1.67 5.48 -28.56
N LYS A 9 -1.24 6.67 -28.93
CA LYS A 9 -2.12 7.69 -29.48
C LYS A 9 -2.91 7.22 -30.71
N PRO A 10 -2.35 6.50 -31.70
CA PRO A 10 -3.12 5.99 -32.82
C PRO A 10 -4.23 4.99 -32.42
N GLU A 11 -4.03 4.25 -31.34
CA GLU A 11 -5.01 3.27 -30.85
C GLU A 11 -6.13 3.89 -30.01
N LEU A 12 -5.85 5.01 -29.32
CA LEU A 12 -6.82 5.67 -28.43
C LEU A 12 -7.59 6.81 -29.10
N VAL A 13 -6.95 7.58 -29.98
CA VAL A 13 -7.60 8.73 -30.60
C VAL A 13 -8.74 8.28 -31.52
N GLY A 14 -9.92 8.86 -31.31
CA GLY A 14 -11.13 8.51 -32.05
C GLY A 14 -11.94 7.35 -31.46
N LYS A 15 -11.49 6.76 -30.36
CA LYS A 15 -12.31 5.81 -29.60
C LYS A 15 -13.32 6.56 -28.73
N GLU A 16 -14.48 5.94 -28.52
CA GLU A 16 -15.45 6.40 -27.52
C GLU A 16 -14.85 6.24 -26.10
N ALA A 17 -15.01 7.27 -25.27
CA ALA A 17 -14.61 7.23 -23.87
C ALA A 17 -15.78 6.73 -23.01
N ASP A 18 -16.19 5.49 -23.22
CA ASP A 18 -17.38 4.86 -22.67
C ASP A 18 -17.08 3.75 -21.65
N SER A 19 -15.89 3.17 -21.70
CA SER A 19 -15.47 2.13 -20.76
C SER A 19 -14.01 2.30 -20.34
N PHE A 20 -13.80 2.57 -19.06
CA PHE A 20 -12.46 2.60 -18.45
C PHE A 20 -11.78 1.23 -18.54
N LYS A 21 -12.47 0.17 -18.13
CA LYS A 21 -11.93 -1.19 -18.14
C LYS A 21 -11.56 -1.64 -19.54
N GLY A 22 -12.47 -1.47 -20.52
CA GLY A 22 -12.21 -1.87 -21.90
C GLY A 22 -11.05 -1.13 -22.55
N LEU A 23 -10.93 0.20 -22.31
CA LEU A 23 -9.81 0.99 -22.82
C LEU A 23 -8.48 0.64 -22.13
N CYS A 24 -8.50 0.28 -20.84
CA CYS A 24 -7.30 -0.20 -20.16
C CYS A 24 -6.87 -1.60 -20.64
N GLU A 25 -7.79 -2.51 -20.88
CA GLU A 25 -7.49 -3.83 -21.48
C GLU A 25 -6.84 -3.67 -22.87
N MET A 26 -7.34 -2.74 -23.68
CA MET A 26 -6.72 -2.39 -24.95
C MET A 26 -5.29 -1.82 -24.75
N LEU A 27 -5.10 -0.89 -23.81
CA LEU A 27 -3.77 -0.36 -23.47
C LEU A 27 -2.79 -1.46 -23.06
N GLU A 28 -3.24 -2.41 -22.23
CA GLU A 28 -2.43 -3.55 -21.78
C GLU A 28 -2.02 -4.50 -22.91
N SER A 29 -2.79 -4.54 -24.01
CA SER A 29 -2.49 -5.38 -25.20
C SER A 29 -1.42 -4.78 -26.12
N ILE A 30 -1.12 -3.49 -25.99
CA ILE A 30 -0.14 -2.79 -26.82
C ILE A 30 1.28 -3.27 -26.50
N GLN A 31 2.00 -3.65 -27.54
CA GLN A 31 3.40 -4.06 -27.44
C GLN A 31 4.32 -3.14 -28.24
N VAL A 32 5.52 -2.96 -27.73
CA VAL A 32 6.61 -2.24 -28.41
C VAL A 32 7.79 -3.19 -28.55
N ASP A 33 8.18 -3.46 -29.78
CA ASP A 33 9.25 -4.42 -30.10
C ASP A 33 9.05 -5.81 -29.42
N GLY A 34 7.79 -6.28 -29.42
CA GLY A 34 7.40 -7.56 -28.81
C GLY A 34 7.37 -7.57 -27.27
N LYS A 35 7.51 -6.43 -26.64
CA LYS A 35 7.47 -6.27 -25.17
C LYS A 35 6.27 -5.48 -24.73
N ARG A 36 5.71 -5.85 -23.56
CA ARG A 36 4.68 -5.08 -22.87
C ARG A 36 5.17 -3.64 -22.62
N LEU A 37 4.27 -2.68 -22.66
CA LEU A 37 4.57 -1.29 -22.30
C LEU A 37 5.14 -1.20 -20.87
N HIS A 38 6.09 -0.30 -20.68
CA HIS A 38 6.65 -0.02 -19.36
C HIS A 38 5.56 0.40 -18.37
N THR A 39 5.67 -0.04 -17.10
CA THR A 39 4.69 0.22 -16.03
C THR A 39 4.34 1.70 -15.91
N ALA A 40 5.33 2.60 -15.92
CA ALA A 40 5.11 4.05 -15.82
C ALA A 40 4.24 4.61 -16.96
N ILE A 41 4.33 4.06 -18.18
CA ILE A 41 3.50 4.47 -19.30
C ILE A 41 2.07 3.99 -19.11
N ARG A 42 1.89 2.72 -18.75
CA ARG A 42 0.57 2.15 -18.46
C ARG A 42 -0.11 2.90 -17.32
N TYR A 43 0.64 3.17 -16.24
CA TYR A 43 0.16 3.92 -15.08
C TYR A 43 -0.34 5.32 -15.46
N GLY A 44 0.48 6.10 -16.18
CA GLY A 44 0.10 7.46 -16.57
C GLY A 44 -1.05 7.51 -17.57
N VAL A 45 -1.04 6.63 -18.57
CA VAL A 45 -2.08 6.62 -19.62
C VAL A 45 -3.42 6.11 -19.05
N SER A 46 -3.43 5.09 -18.21
CA SER A 46 -4.67 4.57 -17.60
C SER A 46 -5.35 5.60 -16.68
N GLN A 47 -4.57 6.45 -16.00
CA GLN A 47 -5.12 7.59 -15.25
C GLN A 47 -5.85 8.58 -16.17
N ALA A 48 -5.24 8.90 -17.32
CA ALA A 48 -5.87 9.78 -18.30
C ALA A 48 -7.14 9.15 -18.92
N ILE A 49 -7.15 7.84 -19.14
CA ILE A 49 -8.34 7.10 -19.60
C ILE A 49 -9.46 7.22 -18.58
N LEU A 50 -9.19 6.94 -17.30
CA LEU A 50 -10.22 7.04 -16.25
C LEU A 50 -10.79 8.46 -16.15
N ASP A 51 -9.93 9.48 -16.19
CA ASP A 51 -10.34 10.88 -16.17
C ASP A 51 -11.21 11.24 -17.40
N ALA A 52 -10.84 10.75 -18.59
CA ALA A 52 -11.61 10.98 -19.81
C ALA A 52 -12.99 10.34 -19.77
N VAL A 53 -13.09 9.07 -19.33
CA VAL A 53 -14.37 8.36 -19.18
C VAL A 53 -15.27 9.03 -18.14
N ALA A 54 -14.71 9.42 -17.00
CA ALA A 54 -15.45 10.14 -15.97
C ALA A 54 -16.01 11.47 -16.47
N LYS A 55 -15.20 12.26 -17.18
CA LYS A 55 -15.63 13.54 -17.76
C LYS A 55 -16.67 13.38 -18.86
N SER A 56 -16.51 12.39 -19.76
CA SER A 56 -17.46 12.15 -20.84
C SER A 56 -18.84 11.76 -20.31
N SER A 57 -18.87 10.97 -19.25
CA SER A 57 -20.11 10.52 -18.58
C SER A 57 -20.62 11.50 -17.52
N LYS A 58 -19.89 12.60 -17.23
CA LYS A 58 -20.19 13.57 -16.16
C LYS A 58 -20.33 12.92 -14.78
N ARG A 59 -19.45 11.97 -14.50
CA ARG A 59 -19.38 11.20 -13.25
C ARG A 59 -18.06 11.43 -12.55
N LEU A 60 -17.98 11.09 -11.27
CA LEU A 60 -16.71 10.97 -10.56
C LEU A 60 -15.95 9.72 -11.04
N MET A 61 -14.63 9.75 -10.94
CA MET A 61 -13.80 8.60 -11.31
C MET A 61 -14.14 7.35 -10.46
N CYS A 62 -14.41 7.54 -9.16
CA CYS A 62 -14.82 6.45 -8.27
C CYS A 62 -16.17 5.84 -8.66
N GLU A 63 -17.11 6.63 -9.18
CA GLU A 63 -18.40 6.11 -9.66
C GLU A 63 -18.24 5.27 -10.93
N VAL A 64 -17.34 5.68 -11.83
CA VAL A 64 -17.00 4.89 -13.03
C VAL A 64 -16.39 3.55 -12.64
N VAL A 65 -15.41 3.56 -11.73
CA VAL A 65 -14.76 2.33 -11.25
C VAL A 65 -15.78 1.44 -10.54
N ALA A 66 -16.60 1.99 -9.66
CA ALA A 66 -17.59 1.21 -8.92
C ALA A 66 -18.59 0.52 -9.85
N ASP A 67 -19.08 1.22 -10.87
CA ASP A 67 -20.02 0.69 -11.86
C ASP A 67 -19.41 -0.43 -12.70
N GLU A 68 -18.23 -0.20 -13.29
CA GLU A 68 -17.58 -1.17 -14.18
C GLU A 68 -17.05 -2.42 -13.46
N TYR A 69 -16.79 -2.35 -12.15
CA TYR A 69 -16.33 -3.48 -11.34
C TYR A 69 -17.41 -4.04 -10.39
N GLY A 70 -18.64 -3.54 -10.48
CA GLY A 70 -19.77 -4.06 -9.69
C GLY A 70 -19.64 -3.82 -8.19
N THR A 71 -19.03 -2.69 -7.80
CA THR A 71 -18.86 -2.27 -6.40
C THR A 71 -19.72 -1.06 -6.06
N THR A 72 -19.51 -0.46 -4.92
CA THR A 72 -20.16 0.80 -4.51
C THR A 72 -19.11 1.77 -3.96
N VAL A 73 -19.29 3.05 -4.22
CA VAL A 73 -18.42 4.09 -3.62
C VAL A 73 -18.58 4.06 -2.09
N SER A 74 -17.48 4.25 -1.39
CA SER A 74 -17.49 4.31 0.08
C SER A 74 -18.24 5.55 0.56
N GLU A 75 -19.03 5.39 1.61
CA GLU A 75 -19.71 6.47 2.31
C GLU A 75 -18.88 7.02 3.48
N GLU A 76 -17.71 6.41 3.73
CA GLU A 76 -16.78 6.79 4.79
C GLU A 76 -15.36 6.93 4.23
N PRO A 77 -14.51 7.76 4.84
CA PRO A 77 -13.10 7.87 4.45
C PRO A 77 -12.38 6.52 4.55
N ILE A 78 -11.53 6.23 3.59
CA ILE A 78 -10.60 5.11 3.68
C ILE A 78 -9.47 5.47 4.66
N PRO A 79 -9.07 4.56 5.58
CA PRO A 79 -7.98 4.85 6.52
C PRO A 79 -6.71 5.32 5.84
N VAL A 80 -6.25 6.54 6.15
CA VAL A 80 -5.05 7.11 5.55
C VAL A 80 -3.82 6.65 6.32
N PHE A 81 -2.90 6.04 5.59
CA PHE A 81 -1.58 5.66 6.09
C PHE A 81 -0.53 6.72 5.74
N THR A 82 0.15 7.24 6.74
CA THR A 82 1.12 8.34 6.61
C THR A 82 2.55 7.86 6.71
N GLN A 83 3.44 8.50 5.95
CA GLN A 83 4.85 8.17 5.91
C GLN A 83 5.71 9.21 6.62
N SER A 84 6.53 8.78 7.60
CA SER A 84 7.41 9.67 8.34
C SER A 84 8.73 9.98 7.64
N GLY A 85 9.16 9.15 6.69
CA GLY A 85 10.52 9.22 6.19
C GLY A 85 11.54 8.99 7.32
N ASP A 86 12.73 9.56 7.18
CA ASP A 86 13.80 9.44 8.17
C ASP A 86 13.54 10.27 9.44
N ASN A 87 12.73 11.32 9.36
CA ASN A 87 12.39 12.14 10.53
C ASN A 87 11.21 11.55 11.32
N ARG A 88 11.36 10.27 11.71
CA ARG A 88 10.27 9.44 12.24
C ARG A 88 9.72 9.89 13.58
N TYR A 89 10.48 10.62 14.38
CA TYR A 89 10.03 11.13 15.68
C TYR A 89 9.17 12.40 15.53
N ASP A 90 9.69 13.44 14.91
CA ASP A 90 8.97 14.70 14.74
C ASP A 90 7.74 14.56 13.83
N ASN A 91 7.87 13.73 12.78
CA ASN A 91 6.76 13.50 11.86
C ASN A 91 5.66 12.65 12.50
N ALA A 92 5.96 11.76 13.45
CA ALA A 92 4.94 11.04 14.20
C ALA A 92 4.03 12.01 14.99
N ASP A 93 4.57 13.06 15.59
CA ASP A 93 3.79 14.08 16.28
C ASP A 93 2.77 14.75 15.34
N LYS A 94 3.18 15.10 14.13
CA LYS A 94 2.28 15.69 13.12
C LYS A 94 1.15 14.72 12.74
N MET A 95 1.46 13.42 12.61
CA MET A 95 0.47 12.39 12.29
C MET A 95 -0.56 12.22 13.40
N ILE A 96 -0.11 12.20 14.66
CA ILE A 96 -0.98 12.12 15.84
C ILE A 96 -1.92 13.33 15.90
N LEU A 97 -1.37 14.53 15.72
CA LEU A 97 -2.16 15.78 15.77
C LEU A 97 -3.17 15.87 14.62
N LYS A 98 -2.92 15.24 13.50
CA LYS A 98 -3.85 15.15 12.35
C LYS A 98 -4.86 14.01 12.48
N GLY A 99 -4.73 13.13 13.47
CA GLY A 99 -5.59 11.98 13.63
C GLY A 99 -5.41 10.93 12.53
N ALA A 100 -4.17 10.73 12.05
CA ALA A 100 -3.90 9.72 11.01
C ALA A 100 -4.33 8.32 11.47
N ALA A 101 -5.11 7.62 10.66
CA ALA A 101 -5.66 6.30 11.02
C ALA A 101 -4.58 5.22 11.07
N VAL A 102 -3.56 5.32 10.22
CA VAL A 102 -2.43 4.37 10.17
C VAL A 102 -1.13 5.17 10.11
N MET A 103 -0.15 4.78 10.93
CA MET A 103 1.12 5.51 11.07
C MET A 103 2.21 4.63 11.69
N PRO A 104 3.50 4.99 11.62
CA PRO A 104 4.08 6.10 10.88
C PRO A 104 4.78 5.69 9.57
N HIS A 105 4.67 4.49 9.05
CA HIS A 105 5.51 3.81 8.07
C HIS A 105 6.94 3.58 8.60
N ALA A 106 7.67 4.60 8.99
CA ALA A 106 9.04 4.62 9.50
C ALA A 106 10.01 3.73 8.67
N LEU A 107 10.99 4.33 8.02
CA LEU A 107 11.92 3.61 7.15
C LEU A 107 12.98 2.87 7.99
N ILE A 108 12.73 1.61 8.41
CA ILE A 108 13.69 0.81 9.19
C ILE A 108 14.63 0.02 8.26
N ASN A 109 15.27 0.73 7.37
CA ASN A 109 16.12 0.20 6.30
C ASN A 109 17.62 0.10 6.65
N ASN A 110 17.99 0.18 7.92
CA ASN A 110 19.35 0.05 8.39
C ASN A 110 19.40 -0.67 9.72
N VAL A 111 20.05 -1.86 9.75
CA VAL A 111 20.14 -2.68 10.96
C VAL A 111 20.79 -1.90 12.10
N LYS A 112 22.00 -1.37 11.91
CA LYS A 112 22.77 -0.76 13.01
C LYS A 112 22.15 0.54 13.55
N LEU A 113 21.56 1.35 12.68
CA LEU A 113 21.10 2.71 13.05
C LEU A 113 19.61 2.78 13.42
N LYS A 114 18.81 1.81 12.97
CA LYS A 114 17.35 1.89 13.10
C LYS A 114 16.68 0.66 13.69
N LEU A 115 17.16 -0.55 13.38
CA LEU A 115 16.65 -1.79 13.95
C LEU A 115 17.33 -2.11 15.28
N GLY A 116 18.66 -2.01 15.33
CA GLY A 116 19.54 -2.56 16.38
C GLY A 116 20.04 -3.95 16.01
N GLU A 117 21.23 -4.34 16.52
CA GLU A 117 21.83 -5.66 16.22
C GLU A 117 21.01 -6.84 16.77
N LYS A 118 20.13 -6.57 17.72
CA LYS A 118 19.18 -7.53 18.32
C LYS A 118 17.72 -7.07 18.18
N GLY A 119 17.46 -6.01 17.38
CA GLY A 119 16.15 -5.42 17.23
C GLY A 119 15.77 -4.40 18.32
N GLU A 120 16.70 -4.05 19.21
CA GLU A 120 16.44 -3.20 20.38
C GLU A 120 15.99 -1.80 20.02
N LEU A 121 16.57 -1.19 18.97
CA LEU A 121 16.21 0.18 18.57
C LEU A 121 14.81 0.29 17.99
N LEU A 122 14.35 -0.70 17.24
CA LEU A 122 12.99 -0.71 16.74
C LEU A 122 12.00 -0.93 17.89
N LYS A 123 12.29 -1.83 18.82
CA LYS A 123 11.46 -2.05 20.00
C LYS A 123 11.30 -0.78 20.84
N GLU A 124 12.41 -0.08 21.10
CA GLU A 124 12.40 1.21 21.79
C GLU A 124 11.58 2.26 21.03
N TYR A 125 11.68 2.31 19.70
CA TYR A 125 10.89 3.21 18.86
C TYR A 125 9.39 2.89 18.94
N VAL A 126 9.00 1.63 18.85
CA VAL A 126 7.59 1.20 18.96
C VAL A 126 7.02 1.55 20.33
N GLN A 127 7.77 1.30 21.40
CA GLN A 127 7.37 1.67 22.76
C GLN A 127 7.24 3.18 22.93
N TRP A 128 8.20 3.94 22.42
CA TRP A 128 8.13 5.42 22.40
C TRP A 128 6.88 5.89 21.63
N LEU A 129 6.61 5.30 20.47
CA LEU A 129 5.46 5.67 19.63
C LEU A 129 4.14 5.44 20.38
N SER A 130 3.99 4.29 21.04
CA SER A 130 2.81 3.99 21.87
C SER A 130 2.60 5.03 22.99
N GLN A 131 3.65 5.34 23.73
CA GLN A 131 3.61 6.36 24.79
C GLN A 131 3.32 7.74 24.21
N ARG A 132 3.87 8.04 23.01
CA ARG A 132 3.70 9.35 22.37
C ARG A 132 2.26 9.57 21.91
N VAL A 133 1.63 8.57 21.30
CA VAL A 133 0.20 8.65 20.93
C VAL A 133 -0.66 8.88 22.19
N GLN A 134 -0.47 8.07 23.24
CA GLN A 134 -1.23 8.21 24.48
C GLN A 134 -1.07 9.58 25.13
N LYS A 135 0.10 10.21 24.98
CA LYS A 135 0.40 11.53 25.53
C LYS A 135 -0.20 12.68 24.70
N LEU A 136 -0.21 12.57 23.37
CA LEU A 136 -0.56 13.67 22.47
C LEU A 136 -1.99 13.60 21.92
N ARG A 137 -2.64 12.46 21.98
CA ARG A 137 -4.02 12.31 21.48
C ARG A 137 -4.98 13.20 22.27
N ASN A 138 -5.87 13.90 21.56
CA ASN A 138 -6.90 14.73 22.16
C ASN A 138 -8.18 13.93 22.52
N ASP A 139 -8.32 12.73 21.94
CA ASP A 139 -9.44 11.81 22.15
C ASP A 139 -8.88 10.44 22.55
N GLU A 140 -9.35 9.90 23.66
CA GLU A 140 -8.96 8.56 24.13
C GLU A 140 -9.38 7.46 23.17
N ASN A 141 -10.41 7.69 22.33
CA ASN A 141 -10.86 6.76 21.31
C ASN A 141 -9.96 6.77 20.07
N TYR A 142 -9.05 7.73 19.94
CA TYR A 142 -8.08 7.70 18.84
C TYR A 142 -7.07 6.57 19.06
N MET A 143 -7.23 5.50 18.27
CA MET A 143 -6.45 4.28 18.32
C MET A 143 -5.87 3.97 16.94
N PRO A 144 -4.81 4.69 16.52
CA PRO A 144 -4.20 4.45 15.22
C PRO A 144 -3.57 3.06 15.14
N VAL A 145 -3.58 2.46 13.96
CA VAL A 145 -2.80 1.26 13.67
C VAL A 145 -1.35 1.66 13.44
N PHE A 146 -0.43 1.00 14.12
CA PHE A 146 0.99 1.13 13.84
C PHE A 146 1.36 0.24 12.65
N HIS A 147 1.90 0.85 11.61
CA HIS A 147 2.38 0.14 10.44
C HIS A 147 3.80 0.60 10.14
N ILE A 148 4.75 -0.34 10.21
CA ILE A 148 6.19 -0.06 10.13
C ILE A 148 6.80 -0.93 9.04
N ASP A 149 7.47 -0.29 8.09
CA ASP A 149 8.23 -0.97 7.05
C ASP A 149 9.67 -1.20 7.49
N VAL A 150 10.06 -2.47 7.51
CA VAL A 150 11.37 -2.88 8.03
C VAL A 150 12.35 -3.36 6.95
N TYR A 151 11.99 -3.29 5.68
CA TYR A 151 12.92 -3.54 4.56
C TYR A 151 13.76 -4.81 4.70
N GLY A 152 13.17 -5.91 5.13
CA GLY A 152 13.87 -7.19 5.31
C GLY A 152 14.82 -7.26 6.50
N THR A 153 14.97 -6.19 7.28
CA THR A 153 16.01 -6.12 8.34
C THR A 153 15.76 -7.11 9.49
N ILE A 154 14.53 -7.51 9.80
CA ILE A 154 14.25 -8.54 10.80
C ILE A 154 14.81 -9.88 10.33
N GLY A 155 14.50 -10.30 9.10
CA GLY A 155 15.06 -11.51 8.51
C GLY A 155 16.59 -11.47 8.40
N ALA A 156 17.17 -10.29 8.21
CA ALA A 156 18.63 -10.13 8.14
C ALA A 156 19.35 -10.44 9.47
N ILE A 157 18.72 -10.18 10.62
CA ILE A 157 19.35 -10.47 11.94
C ILE A 157 18.94 -11.83 12.51
N PHE A 158 17.74 -12.31 12.25
CA PHE A 158 17.25 -13.59 12.80
C PHE A 158 17.35 -14.78 11.84
N GLY A 159 17.52 -14.52 10.53
CA GLY A 159 17.45 -15.50 9.45
C GLY A 159 16.08 -15.53 8.80
N VAL A 160 16.03 -15.54 7.46
CA VAL A 160 14.77 -15.42 6.67
C VAL A 160 13.83 -16.62 6.83
N ASP A 161 14.33 -17.76 7.24
CA ASP A 161 13.60 -19.02 7.49
C ASP A 161 13.55 -19.43 8.96
N ASN A 162 14.10 -18.60 9.85
CA ASN A 162 14.06 -18.85 11.31
C ASN A 162 12.77 -18.26 11.91
N TYR A 163 11.63 -18.81 11.53
CA TYR A 163 10.31 -18.34 11.95
C TYR A 163 10.12 -18.25 13.48
N PRO A 164 10.61 -19.23 14.28
CA PRO A 164 10.49 -19.13 15.73
C PRO A 164 11.18 -17.89 16.31
N ALA A 165 12.40 -17.58 15.89
CA ALA A 165 13.13 -16.42 16.41
C ALA A 165 12.50 -15.10 15.94
N MET A 166 12.03 -15.02 14.69
CA MET A 166 11.29 -13.84 14.22
C MET A 166 9.96 -13.69 14.97
N ALA A 167 9.23 -14.77 15.23
CA ALA A 167 7.99 -14.71 15.96
C ALA A 167 8.21 -14.30 17.44
N ASP A 168 9.29 -14.76 18.10
CA ASP A 168 9.66 -14.28 19.44
C ASP A 168 9.82 -12.76 19.44
N TYR A 169 10.56 -12.24 18.46
CA TYR A 169 10.78 -10.80 18.33
C TYR A 169 9.50 -10.03 18.00
N LEU A 170 8.64 -10.56 17.11
CA LEU A 170 7.34 -9.96 16.79
C LEU A 170 6.42 -9.90 18.01
N ALA A 171 6.44 -10.91 18.89
CA ALA A 171 5.72 -10.87 20.16
C ALA A 171 6.24 -9.76 21.09
N GLU A 172 7.56 -9.52 21.12
CA GLU A 172 8.13 -8.39 21.87
C GLU A 172 7.70 -7.03 21.28
N LEU A 173 7.60 -6.91 19.96
CA LEU A 173 7.10 -5.71 19.31
C LEU A 173 5.60 -5.50 19.55
N GLU A 174 4.79 -6.57 19.55
CA GLU A 174 3.38 -6.51 19.94
C GLU A 174 3.22 -5.92 21.34
N GLU A 175 3.96 -6.45 22.31
CA GLU A 175 3.92 -5.95 23.69
C GLU A 175 4.33 -4.47 23.79
N ALA A 176 5.36 -4.06 23.04
CA ALA A 176 5.83 -2.67 22.98
C ALA A 176 4.80 -1.73 22.33
N ALA A 177 4.00 -2.23 21.39
CA ALA A 177 2.98 -1.46 20.70
C ALA A 177 1.71 -1.22 21.52
N LYS A 178 1.43 -2.03 22.53
CA LYS A 178 0.18 -1.94 23.29
C LYS A 178 -0.12 -0.55 23.80
N PRO A 179 -1.38 -0.08 23.74
CA PRO A 179 -2.58 -0.85 23.36
C PRO A 179 -2.90 -0.85 21.85
N PHE A 180 -2.00 -0.40 20.98
CA PHE A 180 -2.24 -0.23 19.57
C PHE A 180 -1.96 -1.51 18.78
N HIS A 181 -2.71 -1.70 17.69
CA HIS A 181 -2.48 -2.80 16.75
C HIS A 181 -1.22 -2.53 15.92
N LEU A 182 -0.45 -3.59 15.60
CA LEU A 182 0.82 -3.50 14.90
C LEU A 182 0.80 -4.26 13.57
N ARG A 183 1.26 -3.59 12.51
CA ARG A 183 1.59 -4.16 11.21
C ARG A 183 3.07 -4.03 10.95
N ILE A 184 3.70 -5.12 10.47
CA ILE A 184 5.11 -5.15 10.05
C ILE A 184 5.15 -5.47 8.56
N GLU A 185 5.62 -4.49 7.77
CA GLU A 185 5.79 -4.59 6.33
C GLU A 185 7.21 -5.05 6.01
N GLY A 186 7.36 -5.97 5.06
CA GLY A 186 8.64 -6.47 4.60
C GLY A 186 9.51 -7.09 5.71
N PRO A 187 9.03 -8.03 6.55
CA PRO A 187 9.81 -8.55 7.68
C PRO A 187 11.10 -9.25 7.25
N MET A 188 11.15 -9.81 6.05
CA MET A 188 12.35 -10.42 5.44
C MET A 188 12.42 -10.13 3.95
N ASP A 189 13.62 -10.22 3.38
CA ASP A 189 13.87 -10.34 1.94
C ASP A 189 14.64 -11.64 1.68
N ALA A 190 13.98 -12.57 1.00
CA ALA A 190 14.55 -13.88 0.67
C ALA A 190 15.28 -13.91 -0.69
N GLU A 191 15.45 -12.73 -1.33
CA GLU A 191 16.17 -12.50 -2.58
C GLU A 191 15.63 -13.26 -3.81
N GLU A 192 14.46 -13.91 -3.67
CA GLU A 192 13.81 -14.68 -4.73
C GLU A 192 12.29 -14.72 -4.48
N ARG A 193 11.49 -14.57 -5.53
CA ARG A 193 10.02 -14.47 -5.47
C ARG A 193 9.35 -15.67 -4.79
N GLU A 194 9.68 -16.90 -5.22
CA GLU A 194 9.06 -18.10 -4.65
C GLU A 194 9.49 -18.32 -3.19
N LYS A 195 10.78 -18.14 -2.93
CA LYS A 195 11.32 -18.25 -1.57
C LYS A 195 10.72 -17.19 -0.64
N GLN A 196 10.56 -15.95 -1.11
CA GLN A 196 9.90 -14.88 -0.37
C GLN A 196 8.47 -15.27 0.02
N MET A 197 7.71 -15.76 -0.94
CA MET A 197 6.34 -16.21 -0.68
C MET A 197 6.31 -17.34 0.36
N LEU A 198 7.17 -18.34 0.22
CA LEU A 198 7.25 -19.47 1.16
C LEU A 198 7.69 -19.04 2.57
N CYS A 199 8.70 -18.14 2.67
CA CYS A 199 9.18 -17.64 3.95
C CYS A 199 8.12 -16.78 4.65
N LEU A 200 7.46 -15.90 3.93
CA LEU A 200 6.43 -15.05 4.51
C LEU A 200 5.19 -15.85 4.93
N LYS A 201 4.81 -16.87 4.15
CA LYS A 201 3.77 -17.84 4.52
C LYS A 201 4.15 -18.57 5.81
N GLY A 202 5.38 -19.13 5.89
CA GLY A 202 5.84 -19.85 7.06
C GLY A 202 5.87 -18.98 8.33
N LEU A 203 6.31 -17.72 8.18
CA LEU A 203 6.28 -16.78 9.31
C LEU A 203 4.85 -16.46 9.74
N ARG A 204 3.92 -16.25 8.79
CA ARG A 204 2.51 -16.04 9.10
C ARG A 204 1.93 -17.23 9.86
N GLU A 205 2.15 -18.45 9.37
CA GLU A 205 1.65 -19.67 10.03
C GLU A 205 2.18 -19.79 11.48
N GLU A 206 3.42 -19.41 11.73
CA GLU A 206 4.02 -19.40 13.07
C GLU A 206 3.42 -18.32 13.97
N VAL A 207 3.24 -17.10 13.46
CA VAL A 207 2.58 -15.99 14.17
C VAL A 207 1.15 -16.35 14.56
N ASP A 208 0.36 -16.86 13.59
CA ASP A 208 -1.04 -17.27 13.82
C ASP A 208 -1.13 -18.41 14.83
N ARG A 209 -0.28 -19.44 14.69
CA ARG A 209 -0.23 -20.60 15.60
C ARG A 209 0.06 -20.20 17.05
N ARG A 210 0.86 -19.15 17.24
CA ARG A 210 1.24 -18.66 18.58
C ARG A 210 0.26 -17.62 19.13
N GLY A 211 -0.70 -17.18 18.34
CA GLY A 211 -1.68 -16.15 18.73
C GLY A 211 -1.05 -14.76 18.90
N ILE A 212 0.03 -14.46 18.16
CA ILE A 212 0.68 -13.16 18.16
C ILE A 212 -0.17 -12.22 17.29
N ASN A 213 -0.64 -11.11 17.86
CA ASN A 213 -1.52 -10.16 17.17
C ASN A 213 -0.71 -9.10 16.40
N VAL A 214 0.12 -9.57 15.47
CA VAL A 214 0.87 -8.72 14.53
C VAL A 214 0.50 -9.11 13.10
N GLU A 215 0.05 -8.16 12.29
CA GLU A 215 -0.19 -8.41 10.86
C GLU A 215 1.11 -8.23 10.06
N LEU A 216 1.42 -9.22 9.22
CA LEU A 216 2.55 -9.21 8.31
C LEU A 216 2.11 -8.71 6.94
N VAL A 217 2.81 -7.72 6.40
CA VAL A 217 2.47 -7.12 5.10
C VAL A 217 3.51 -7.53 4.06
N ALA A 218 3.03 -8.14 2.98
CA ALA A 218 3.85 -8.49 1.83
C ALA A 218 4.19 -7.24 1.02
N ASP A 219 5.47 -7.00 0.79
CA ASP A 219 5.98 -5.87 0.01
C ASP A 219 6.93 -6.37 -1.08
N GLU A 220 8.14 -6.80 -0.74
CA GLU A 220 9.12 -7.26 -1.70
C GLU A 220 8.62 -8.48 -2.47
N TRP A 221 8.93 -8.52 -3.78
CA TRP A 221 8.49 -9.55 -4.73
C TRP A 221 6.98 -9.61 -4.99
N CYS A 222 6.19 -8.68 -4.43
CA CYS A 222 4.75 -8.54 -4.65
C CYS A 222 4.48 -7.31 -5.55
N ASN A 223 5.07 -7.27 -6.76
CA ASN A 223 5.17 -6.07 -7.59
C ASN A 223 4.21 -6.05 -8.80
N THR A 224 3.56 -7.16 -9.13
CA THR A 224 2.60 -7.27 -10.24
C THR A 224 1.25 -7.74 -9.75
N LEU A 225 0.20 -7.60 -10.57
CA LEU A 225 -1.11 -8.16 -10.26
C LEU A 225 -1.05 -9.68 -10.05
N GLU A 226 -0.24 -10.36 -10.85
CA GLU A 226 0.00 -11.79 -10.77
C GLU A 226 0.70 -12.18 -9.46
N ASP A 227 1.63 -11.34 -8.97
CA ASP A 227 2.28 -11.55 -7.68
C ASP A 227 1.32 -11.34 -6.52
N VAL A 228 0.53 -10.27 -6.53
CA VAL A 228 -0.50 -10.03 -5.51
C VAL A 228 -1.45 -11.22 -5.41
N LYS A 229 -1.93 -11.73 -6.55
CA LYS A 229 -2.77 -12.94 -6.59
C LYS A 229 -2.04 -14.16 -6.02
N TYR A 230 -0.78 -14.37 -6.39
CA TYR A 230 0.03 -15.49 -5.93
C TYR A 230 0.27 -15.46 -4.41
N PHE A 231 0.57 -14.30 -3.85
CA PHE A 231 0.75 -14.13 -2.40
C PHE A 231 -0.57 -14.32 -1.66
N ALA A 232 -1.66 -13.74 -2.15
CA ALA A 232 -2.98 -13.88 -1.53
C ALA A 232 -3.50 -15.33 -1.55
N ASP A 233 -3.35 -16.04 -2.67
CA ASP A 233 -3.76 -17.46 -2.80
C ASP A 233 -2.99 -18.38 -1.84
N ASN A 234 -1.72 -18.07 -1.59
CA ASN A 234 -0.87 -18.81 -0.67
C ASN A 234 -0.95 -18.31 0.78
N LYS A 235 -1.71 -17.26 1.05
CA LYS A 235 -1.77 -16.59 2.37
C LYS A 235 -0.38 -16.21 2.88
N ALA A 236 0.47 -15.70 2.00
CA ALA A 236 1.81 -15.24 2.32
C ALA A 236 1.74 -13.82 2.90
N GLY A 237 1.72 -13.72 4.22
CA GLY A 237 1.38 -12.52 4.98
C GLY A 237 -0.12 -12.39 5.26
N HIS A 238 -0.54 -11.34 5.95
CA HIS A 238 -1.93 -11.02 6.26
C HIS A 238 -2.51 -9.99 5.28
N MET A 239 -1.64 -9.18 4.67
CA MET A 239 -1.97 -8.07 3.79
C MET A 239 -0.92 -7.96 2.69
N ALA A 240 -1.29 -7.45 1.50
CA ALA A 240 -0.36 -7.06 0.45
C ALA A 240 -0.26 -5.55 0.31
N GLN A 241 0.95 -5.04 0.14
CA GLN A 241 1.17 -3.71 -0.39
C GLN A 241 0.93 -3.73 -1.90
N ILE A 242 -0.04 -2.96 -2.36
CA ILE A 242 -0.36 -2.79 -3.77
C ILE A 242 0.36 -1.53 -4.26
N LYS A 243 1.59 -1.70 -4.75
CA LYS A 243 2.44 -0.60 -5.26
C LYS A 243 1.86 -0.02 -6.53
N THR A 244 1.11 1.06 -6.41
CA THR A 244 0.27 1.56 -7.50
C THR A 244 1.00 1.79 -8.83
N PRO A 245 2.20 2.40 -8.92
CA PRO A 245 2.90 2.54 -10.19
C PRO A 245 3.51 1.25 -10.73
N ASP A 246 3.85 0.29 -9.86
CA ASP A 246 4.56 -0.94 -10.25
C ASP A 246 3.61 -1.94 -10.91
N LEU A 247 2.33 -1.95 -10.51
CA LEU A 247 1.31 -2.75 -11.17
C LEU A 247 1.01 -2.28 -12.60
N GLY A 248 1.41 -1.06 -12.96
CA GLY A 248 1.17 -0.45 -14.26
C GLY A 248 -0.22 0.18 -14.35
N GLY A 249 -1.14 -0.38 -15.16
CA GLY A 249 -2.48 0.21 -15.30
C GLY A 249 -3.26 0.29 -13.99
N ILE A 250 -4.05 1.38 -13.79
CA ILE A 250 -4.89 1.52 -12.58
C ILE A 250 -5.99 0.45 -12.50
N ASN A 251 -6.40 -0.13 -13.62
CA ASN A 251 -7.26 -1.33 -13.64
C ASN A 251 -6.64 -2.47 -12.83
N ASN A 252 -5.33 -2.69 -12.93
CA ASN A 252 -4.62 -3.72 -12.15
C ASN A 252 -4.65 -3.44 -10.65
N ILE A 253 -4.62 -2.15 -10.25
CA ILE A 253 -4.76 -1.75 -8.84
C ILE A 253 -6.15 -2.10 -8.32
N VAL A 254 -7.19 -1.74 -9.07
CA VAL A 254 -8.58 -2.07 -8.75
C VAL A 254 -8.75 -3.58 -8.60
N GLU A 255 -8.26 -4.36 -9.58
CA GLU A 255 -8.34 -5.81 -9.57
C GLU A 255 -7.56 -6.42 -8.40
N ALA A 256 -6.37 -5.89 -8.07
CA ALA A 256 -5.57 -6.37 -6.95
C ALA A 256 -6.30 -6.20 -5.60
N VAL A 257 -6.88 -5.01 -5.36
CA VAL A 257 -7.66 -4.77 -4.13
C VAL A 257 -8.85 -5.71 -4.03
N LEU A 258 -9.63 -5.81 -5.10
CA LEU A 258 -10.83 -6.66 -5.12
C LEU A 258 -10.48 -8.14 -4.96
N TYR A 259 -9.38 -8.60 -5.58
CA TYR A 259 -8.91 -9.98 -5.44
C TYR A 259 -8.47 -10.29 -4.00
N CYS A 260 -7.69 -9.41 -3.37
CA CYS A 260 -7.30 -9.58 -1.97
C CYS A 260 -8.54 -9.72 -1.08
N LYS A 261 -9.54 -8.86 -1.26
CA LYS A 261 -10.80 -8.92 -0.48
C LYS A 261 -11.58 -10.22 -0.72
N GLU A 262 -11.66 -10.68 -1.96
CA GLU A 262 -12.28 -11.99 -2.30
C GLU A 262 -11.61 -13.15 -1.56
N LYS A 263 -10.28 -13.10 -1.42
CA LYS A 263 -9.49 -14.13 -0.73
C LYS A 263 -9.44 -14.00 0.80
N GLY A 264 -10.08 -12.97 1.37
CA GLY A 264 -9.95 -12.64 2.79
C GLY A 264 -8.50 -12.29 3.17
N PHE A 265 -7.81 -11.60 2.28
CA PHE A 265 -6.46 -11.08 2.41
C PHE A 265 -6.51 -9.56 2.48
N GLY A 266 -5.74 -8.95 3.37
CA GLY A 266 -5.74 -7.50 3.52
C GLY A 266 -5.21 -6.80 2.27
N ALA A 267 -5.75 -5.63 1.97
CA ALA A 267 -5.35 -4.81 0.83
C ALA A 267 -4.86 -3.44 1.30
N TYR A 268 -3.59 -3.17 1.10
CA TYR A 268 -2.98 -1.87 1.31
C TYR A 268 -2.70 -1.20 -0.03
N GLN A 269 -3.47 -0.18 -0.38
CA GLN A 269 -3.22 0.60 -1.59
C GLN A 269 -2.08 1.57 -1.34
N GLY A 270 -0.88 1.15 -1.71
CA GLY A 270 0.38 1.83 -1.46
C GLY A 270 0.76 2.88 -2.52
N GLY A 271 2.03 3.01 -2.76
CA GLY A 271 2.59 3.98 -3.72
C GLY A 271 4.10 3.99 -3.72
N THR A 272 4.67 4.89 -4.50
CA THR A 272 6.11 5.14 -4.57
C THR A 272 6.41 6.63 -4.47
N CYS A 273 7.69 7.00 -4.26
CA CYS A 273 8.13 8.40 -4.21
C CYS A 273 8.10 9.14 -5.56
N ASN A 274 7.73 8.46 -6.64
CA ASN A 274 7.67 9.03 -7.99
C ASN A 274 6.26 9.48 -8.41
N GLU A 275 5.34 9.59 -7.48
CA GLU A 275 3.96 9.98 -7.75
C GLU A 275 3.75 11.48 -7.59
N THR A 276 2.63 11.97 -8.16
CA THR A 276 2.23 13.37 -8.14
C THR A 276 0.94 13.54 -7.33
N ASP A 277 0.57 14.79 -7.05
CA ASP A 277 -0.74 15.14 -6.46
C ASP A 277 -1.89 14.58 -7.31
N ARG A 278 -1.78 14.64 -8.64
CA ARG A 278 -2.79 14.11 -9.56
C ARG A 278 -2.92 12.60 -9.45
N SER A 279 -1.82 11.86 -9.43
CA SER A 279 -1.88 10.41 -9.24
C SER A 279 -2.44 10.02 -7.87
N ALA A 280 -2.14 10.80 -6.83
CA ALA A 280 -2.73 10.61 -5.51
C ALA A 280 -4.26 10.75 -5.54
N GLN A 281 -4.79 11.79 -6.19
CA GLN A 281 -6.24 11.99 -6.35
C GLN A 281 -6.90 10.83 -7.10
N VAL A 282 -6.29 10.37 -8.21
CA VAL A 282 -6.79 9.21 -8.95
C VAL A 282 -6.80 7.95 -8.09
N CYS A 283 -5.72 7.71 -7.33
CA CYS A 283 -5.64 6.59 -6.40
C CYS A 283 -6.73 6.65 -5.31
N VAL A 284 -7.06 7.84 -4.80
CA VAL A 284 -8.18 8.03 -3.86
C VAL A 284 -9.49 7.58 -4.48
N ASN A 285 -9.76 7.99 -5.73
CA ASN A 285 -10.99 7.57 -6.43
C ASN A 285 -11.06 6.04 -6.59
N CYS A 286 -9.94 5.39 -6.92
CA CYS A 286 -9.88 3.92 -6.95
C CYS A 286 -10.13 3.31 -5.56
N ALA A 287 -9.53 3.88 -4.50
CA ALA A 287 -9.71 3.41 -3.13
C ALA A 287 -11.16 3.58 -2.66
N MET A 288 -11.80 4.69 -2.95
CA MET A 288 -13.22 4.91 -2.60
C MET A 288 -14.16 3.92 -3.29
N ALA A 289 -13.82 3.44 -4.49
CA ALA A 289 -14.59 2.42 -5.20
C ALA A 289 -14.30 0.99 -4.74
N THR A 290 -13.07 0.68 -4.28
CA THR A 290 -12.64 -0.68 -3.96
C THR A 290 -12.56 -0.97 -2.46
N LYS A 291 -12.49 0.08 -1.63
CA LYS A 291 -12.45 0.02 -0.15
C LYS A 291 -11.32 -0.87 0.36
N PRO A 292 -10.04 -0.54 0.08
CA PRO A 292 -8.89 -1.21 0.70
C PRO A 292 -8.88 -0.93 2.21
N ASP A 293 -8.12 -1.72 2.97
CA ASP A 293 -7.98 -1.52 4.42
C ASP A 293 -7.25 -0.23 4.78
N GLN A 294 -6.41 0.27 3.87
CA GLN A 294 -5.74 1.56 3.99
C GLN A 294 -5.23 2.07 2.63
N ILE A 295 -5.05 3.39 2.55
CA ILE A 295 -4.41 4.08 1.42
C ILE A 295 -3.21 4.89 1.89
N LEU A 296 -2.07 4.78 1.20
CA LEU A 296 -0.87 5.55 1.50
C LEU A 296 -1.01 7.01 1.05
N ALA A 297 -0.77 7.92 1.99
CA ALA A 297 -0.39 9.30 1.68
C ALA A 297 0.97 9.26 0.98
N LYS A 298 1.02 9.65 -0.28
CA LYS A 298 2.11 9.32 -1.20
C LYS A 298 3.50 9.69 -0.68
N PRO A 299 4.48 8.77 -0.76
CA PRO A 299 5.85 9.04 -0.38
C PRO A 299 6.46 10.22 -1.16
N GLY A 300 7.37 10.95 -0.53
CA GLY A 300 8.06 12.08 -1.15
C GLY A 300 7.31 13.40 -1.15
N MET A 301 6.03 13.42 -0.73
CA MET A 301 5.24 14.65 -0.62
C MET A 301 5.31 15.31 0.77
N GLY A 302 6.03 14.71 1.72
CA GLY A 302 5.97 15.14 3.12
C GLY A 302 4.68 14.67 3.83
N VAL A 303 4.69 14.73 5.17
CA VAL A 303 3.55 14.28 5.98
C VAL A 303 2.33 15.16 5.77
N ASP A 304 2.54 16.48 5.76
CA ASP A 304 1.45 17.44 5.69
C ASP A 304 0.80 17.45 4.32
N GLU A 305 1.58 17.59 3.27
CA GLU A 305 1.09 17.66 1.89
C GLU A 305 0.47 16.34 1.46
N GLY A 306 1.15 15.21 1.71
CA GLY A 306 0.65 13.89 1.32
C GLY A 306 -0.68 13.56 1.99
N TYR A 307 -0.80 13.81 3.29
CA TYR A 307 -2.03 13.60 4.04
C TYR A 307 -3.17 14.49 3.50
N MET A 308 -2.91 15.79 3.34
CA MET A 308 -3.93 16.75 2.92
C MET A 308 -4.43 16.50 1.50
N ILE A 309 -3.57 16.10 0.56
CA ILE A 309 -4.00 15.78 -0.81
C ILE A 309 -4.97 14.60 -0.81
N VAL A 310 -4.62 13.53 -0.10
CA VAL A 310 -5.44 12.31 -0.03
C VAL A 310 -6.75 12.58 0.74
N TYR A 311 -6.66 13.21 1.89
CA TYR A 311 -7.83 13.52 2.73
C TYR A 311 -8.81 14.47 2.02
N ASN A 312 -8.32 15.56 1.45
CA ASN A 312 -9.17 16.54 0.75
C ASN A 312 -9.87 15.94 -0.48
N GLU A 313 -9.23 14.99 -1.17
CA GLU A 313 -9.89 14.32 -2.30
C GLU A 313 -10.99 13.38 -1.81
N MET A 314 -10.82 12.68 -0.69
CA MET A 314 -11.89 11.88 -0.07
C MET A 314 -13.09 12.75 0.33
N GLU A 315 -12.83 13.86 1.02
CA GLU A 315 -13.88 14.82 1.44
C GLU A 315 -14.63 15.46 0.26
N ARG A 316 -13.99 15.49 -0.90
CA ARG A 316 -14.65 15.99 -2.14
C ARG A 316 -15.58 14.96 -2.76
N ILE A 317 -15.33 13.68 -2.51
CA ILE A 317 -16.14 12.55 -3.00
C ILE A 317 -17.32 12.30 -2.06
N LEU A 318 -17.09 12.41 -0.74
CA LEU A 318 -18.13 12.27 0.30
C LEU A 318 -19.06 13.47 0.34
#